data_016c44c569c9e624a30be86166995a27
#
_entry.id   016c44c569c9e624a30be86166995a27
#
_cell.length_a   1.000
_cell.length_b   1.000
_cell.length_c   1.000
_cell.angle_alpha   90.00
_cell.angle_beta   90.00
_cell.angle_gamma   90.00
#
_symmetry.space_group_name_H-M   'P 1'
#
loop_
_entity.id
_entity.type
_entity.pdbx_description
1 polymer ?
#
loop_
_entity_poly.entity_id
_entity_poly.type
_entity_poly.pdbx_seq_one_letter_code
_entity_poly.pdbx_strand_id
1 'polypeptide(L)'
;MSSGEQPEVPSPAVGRARLLPLYAAGFVTAFGAHSIAASLGGITGPEHVSLLELGLLLAVYDGAEVLLKPVFGWLADRIGPRPVLLGGLLAFALASAAFVLAGASPAAVGLARFGQGAAAAAFSPAAGAMVARLTPQTGHGRAFGRYGAWKGLGYTLGPLLGGVLISVGGFTLLFTTLAVLAVVVAVWAAVAVPTLRALPRARQTVLDLVRRLTQPGFLRPTVALAATTAALSVGVGFLPVRGAVAGLGPVATGAVVSVLAAASALVQPWAGRARDSGRLPERAGMAGGLVLSAVGFTLAAALPGVVGLLGAALAVGVGVGAVTPLAFAALAASAPAERLGQTMGAAEVGRELGDAGGPLLVGAVAAVASLPLGLGGLAALLAAVGVTVAATAPSRDRG
;
A
#
# COMPACT_ATOMS: atom_id res chain seq x y z
N MET A 1 -46.13 -25.48 6.67
CA MET A 1 -44.93 -25.65 7.50
C MET A 1 -43.74 -25.37 6.56
N SER A 2 -43.28 -24.12 6.53
CA SER A 2 -42.17 -23.67 5.70
C SER A 2 -40.92 -23.81 6.56
N SER A 3 -40.03 -24.71 6.17
CA SER A 3 -38.70 -24.87 6.76
C SER A 3 -37.86 -23.64 6.42
N GLY A 4 -37.68 -22.78 7.42
CA GLY A 4 -36.77 -21.62 7.30
C GLY A 4 -35.36 -22.14 7.10
N GLU A 5 -34.79 -21.93 5.92
CA GLU A 5 -33.35 -21.98 5.68
C GLU A 5 -32.67 -20.92 6.55
N GLN A 6 -32.08 -21.38 7.63
CA GLN A 6 -31.16 -20.53 8.41
C GLN A 6 -29.98 -20.17 7.51
N PRO A 7 -29.53 -18.89 7.51
CA PRO A 7 -28.34 -18.51 6.76
C PRO A 7 -27.15 -19.32 7.30
N GLU A 8 -26.49 -20.06 6.40
CA GLU A 8 -25.27 -20.81 6.69
C GLU A 8 -24.27 -19.94 7.43
N VAL A 9 -24.07 -20.23 8.69
CA VAL A 9 -23.00 -19.64 9.51
C VAL A 9 -21.68 -20.02 8.85
N PRO A 10 -20.77 -19.07 8.54
CA PRO A 10 -19.51 -19.39 7.90
C PRO A 10 -18.75 -20.40 8.74
N SER A 11 -18.43 -21.54 8.12
CA SER A 11 -17.61 -22.64 8.66
C SER A 11 -16.31 -22.14 9.32
N PRO A 12 -15.77 -22.85 10.32
CA PRO A 12 -14.71 -22.37 11.20
C PRO A 12 -13.45 -21.95 10.43
N ALA A 13 -12.92 -20.79 10.81
CA ALA A 13 -11.63 -20.19 10.41
C ALA A 13 -10.95 -20.85 9.21
N VAL A 14 -11.13 -20.27 8.04
CA VAL A 14 -10.36 -20.63 6.83
C VAL A 14 -8.89 -20.69 7.22
N GLY A 15 -8.30 -21.88 7.16
CA GLY A 15 -6.95 -22.13 7.68
C GLY A 15 -5.95 -21.13 7.14
N ARG A 16 -5.01 -20.69 7.98
CA ARG A 16 -3.96 -19.68 7.70
C ARG A 16 -3.28 -19.89 6.34
N ALA A 17 -3.15 -21.14 5.89
CA ALA A 17 -2.58 -21.52 4.61
C ALA A 17 -3.30 -20.92 3.39
N ARG A 18 -4.61 -20.66 3.47
CA ARG A 18 -5.40 -20.10 2.36
C ARG A 18 -5.25 -18.58 2.17
N LEU A 19 -4.73 -17.86 3.17
CA LEU A 19 -4.45 -16.44 3.09
C LEU A 19 -3.02 -16.15 2.58
N LEU A 20 -2.10 -17.10 2.67
CA LEU A 20 -0.70 -16.90 2.27
C LEU A 20 -0.54 -16.48 0.80
N PRO A 21 -1.27 -17.06 -0.18
CA PRO A 21 -1.17 -16.61 -1.57
C PRO A 21 -1.62 -15.16 -1.76
N LEU A 22 -2.59 -14.68 -0.96
CA LEU A 22 -3.02 -13.29 -0.98
C LEU A 22 -1.94 -12.36 -0.44
N TYR A 23 -1.23 -12.79 0.61
CA TYR A 23 -0.08 -12.05 1.15
C TYR A 23 1.08 -12.02 0.16
N ALA A 24 1.35 -13.15 -0.51
CA ALA A 24 2.35 -13.25 -1.56
C ALA A 24 2.00 -12.35 -2.77
N ALA A 25 0.71 -12.25 -3.15
CA ALA A 25 0.27 -11.32 -4.18
C ALA A 25 0.57 -9.86 -3.78
N GLY A 26 0.32 -9.48 -2.53
CA GLY A 26 0.71 -8.16 -2.00
C GLY A 26 2.22 -7.91 -2.06
N PHE A 27 3.04 -8.93 -1.75
CA PHE A 27 4.48 -8.86 -1.91
C PHE A 27 4.90 -8.65 -3.36
N VAL A 28 4.34 -9.42 -4.31
CA VAL A 28 4.67 -9.30 -5.76
C VAL A 28 4.41 -7.90 -6.28
N THR A 29 3.27 -7.29 -5.89
CA THR A 29 2.95 -5.91 -6.29
C THR A 29 4.01 -4.93 -5.82
N ALA A 30 4.27 -4.96 -4.51
CA ALA A 30 5.19 -4.02 -3.89
C ALA A 30 6.63 -4.23 -4.36
N PHE A 31 7.05 -5.49 -4.49
CA PHE A 31 8.36 -5.85 -5.02
C PHE A 31 8.54 -5.37 -6.46
N GLY A 32 7.56 -5.64 -7.34
CA GLY A 32 7.61 -5.23 -8.75
C GLY A 32 7.66 -3.72 -8.93
N ALA A 33 6.80 -2.98 -8.22
CA ALA A 33 6.76 -1.52 -8.30
C ALA A 33 8.12 -0.90 -7.89
N HIS A 34 8.69 -1.35 -6.77
CA HIS A 34 9.85 -0.72 -6.14
C HIS A 34 11.19 -1.21 -6.67
N SER A 35 11.29 -2.47 -7.13
CA SER A 35 12.50 -2.99 -7.76
C SER A 35 12.81 -2.26 -9.07
N ILE A 36 11.78 -1.90 -9.82
CA ILE A 36 11.92 -1.18 -11.08
C ILE A 36 12.17 0.31 -10.82
N ALA A 37 11.36 0.94 -9.96
CA ALA A 37 11.46 2.36 -9.66
C ALA A 37 12.86 2.77 -9.19
N ALA A 38 13.46 2.00 -8.27
CA ALA A 38 14.81 2.25 -7.78
C ALA A 38 15.90 2.03 -8.83
N SER A 39 15.61 1.26 -9.87
CA SER A 39 16.60 0.83 -10.87
C SER A 39 16.51 1.61 -12.18
N LEU A 40 15.39 2.30 -12.43
CA LEU A 40 15.22 3.14 -13.62
C LEU A 40 16.25 4.28 -13.67
N GLY A 41 16.70 4.79 -12.53
CA GLY A 41 17.82 5.74 -12.46
C GLY A 41 19.14 5.20 -13.00
N GLY A 42 19.34 3.88 -13.05
CA GLY A 42 20.51 3.23 -13.64
C GLY A 42 20.43 3.01 -15.17
N ILE A 43 19.22 3.08 -15.76
CA ILE A 43 19.07 3.07 -17.23
C ILE A 43 19.41 4.44 -17.82
N THR A 44 19.29 5.48 -17.03
CA THR A 44 19.60 6.85 -17.38
C THR A 44 21.08 7.13 -17.19
N GLY A 45 21.93 6.43 -17.94
CA GLY A 45 23.29 6.92 -18.16
C GLY A 45 23.20 8.32 -18.79
N PRO A 46 24.21 9.19 -18.63
CA PRO A 46 24.14 10.59 -19.04
C PRO A 46 23.81 10.82 -20.54
N GLU A 47 23.66 9.79 -21.32
CA GLU A 47 23.48 9.85 -22.78
C GLU A 47 22.10 9.39 -23.29
N HIS A 48 21.17 8.81 -22.46
CA HIS A 48 20.04 8.08 -23.06
C HIS A 48 18.62 8.34 -22.56
N VAL A 49 18.37 8.93 -21.39
CA VAL A 49 17.00 9.27 -20.93
C VAL A 49 17.01 10.54 -20.09
N SER A 50 16.16 11.49 -20.43
CA SER A 50 16.01 12.72 -19.64
C SER A 50 15.30 12.44 -18.29
N LEU A 51 15.54 13.31 -17.30
CA LEU A 51 14.83 13.23 -16.00
C LEU A 51 13.31 13.30 -16.17
N LEU A 52 12.84 13.98 -17.22
CA LEU A 52 11.42 14.05 -17.55
C LEU A 52 10.88 12.69 -18.02
N GLU A 53 11.60 12.01 -18.90
CA GLU A 53 11.21 10.66 -19.38
C GLU A 53 11.20 9.66 -18.23
N LEU A 54 12.19 9.73 -17.34
CA LEU A 54 12.20 8.93 -16.12
C LEU A 54 10.95 9.19 -15.26
N GLY A 55 10.65 10.45 -15.01
CA GLY A 55 9.45 10.85 -14.27
C GLY A 55 8.16 10.36 -14.94
N LEU A 56 8.06 10.44 -16.26
CA LEU A 56 6.91 9.93 -17.02
C LEU A 56 6.77 8.41 -16.91
N LEU A 57 7.88 7.65 -16.99
CA LEU A 57 7.86 6.19 -16.85
C LEU A 57 7.39 5.73 -15.46
N LEU A 58 7.73 6.49 -14.41
CA LEU A 58 7.23 6.24 -13.07
C LEU A 58 5.75 6.61 -12.97
N ALA A 59 5.37 7.80 -13.44
CA ALA A 59 4.00 8.30 -13.37
C ALA A 59 2.99 7.46 -14.16
N VAL A 60 3.41 6.81 -15.24
CA VAL A 60 2.55 5.93 -16.06
C VAL A 60 2.07 4.72 -15.25
N TYR A 61 2.93 4.10 -14.44
CA TYR A 61 2.54 2.99 -13.57
C TYR A 61 1.54 3.46 -12.50
N ASP A 62 1.89 4.49 -11.74
CA ASP A 62 1.07 5.01 -10.64
C ASP A 62 -0.25 5.60 -11.16
N GLY A 63 -0.21 6.28 -12.30
CA GLY A 63 -1.39 6.79 -12.98
C GLY A 63 -2.37 5.68 -13.39
N ALA A 64 -1.86 4.57 -13.94
CA ALA A 64 -2.68 3.40 -14.24
C ALA A 64 -3.30 2.81 -12.97
N GLU A 65 -2.55 2.71 -11.88
CA GLU A 65 -3.08 2.22 -10.61
C GLU A 65 -4.20 3.11 -10.07
N VAL A 66 -3.98 4.43 -9.99
CA VAL A 66 -4.98 5.39 -9.48
C VAL A 66 -6.28 5.32 -10.28
N LEU A 67 -6.17 5.32 -11.60
CA LEU A 67 -7.34 5.33 -12.49
C LEU A 67 -8.12 4.01 -12.49
N LEU A 68 -7.42 2.88 -12.41
CA LEU A 68 -8.04 1.57 -12.61
C LEU A 68 -8.41 0.83 -11.31
N LYS A 69 -7.85 1.18 -10.16
CA LYS A 69 -8.21 0.56 -8.86
C LYS A 69 -9.71 0.62 -8.54
N PRO A 70 -10.43 1.74 -8.74
CA PRO A 70 -11.88 1.76 -8.51
C PRO A 70 -12.64 0.85 -9.47
N VAL A 71 -12.19 0.77 -10.74
CA VAL A 71 -12.80 -0.09 -11.76
C VAL A 71 -12.65 -1.56 -11.40
N PHE A 72 -11.43 -1.98 -11.05
CA PHE A 72 -11.19 -3.37 -10.66
C PHE A 72 -11.77 -3.72 -9.29
N GLY A 73 -11.85 -2.77 -8.36
CA GLY A 73 -12.59 -2.93 -7.12
C GLY A 73 -14.07 -3.22 -7.36
N TRP A 74 -14.72 -2.45 -8.24
CA TRP A 74 -16.10 -2.69 -8.67
C TRP A 74 -16.24 -4.03 -9.42
N LEU A 75 -15.28 -4.37 -10.28
CA LEU A 75 -15.29 -5.63 -11.02
C LEU A 75 -15.14 -6.83 -10.07
N ALA A 76 -14.29 -6.72 -9.04
CA ALA A 76 -14.14 -7.76 -8.00
C ALA A 76 -15.46 -8.03 -7.26
N ASP A 77 -16.26 -7.00 -7.02
CA ASP A 77 -17.59 -7.16 -6.44
C ASP A 77 -18.57 -7.79 -7.44
N ARG A 78 -18.41 -7.55 -8.75
CA ARG A 78 -19.35 -7.99 -9.79
C ARG A 78 -19.16 -9.45 -10.21
N ILE A 79 -17.93 -9.88 -10.44
CA ILE A 79 -17.61 -11.24 -10.93
C ILE A 79 -16.95 -12.12 -9.87
N GLY A 80 -16.74 -11.57 -8.69
CA GLY A 80 -15.99 -12.17 -7.60
C GLY A 80 -14.51 -11.74 -7.56
N PRO A 81 -13.91 -11.64 -6.39
CA PRO A 81 -12.55 -11.11 -6.25
C PRO A 81 -11.46 -12.08 -6.75
N ARG A 82 -11.70 -13.40 -6.71
CA ARG A 82 -10.71 -14.39 -7.16
C ARG A 82 -10.38 -14.31 -8.65
N PRO A 83 -11.34 -14.24 -9.59
CA PRO A 83 -11.03 -14.05 -11.00
C PRO A 83 -10.25 -12.77 -11.28
N VAL A 84 -10.59 -11.67 -10.60
CA VAL A 84 -9.90 -10.39 -10.74
C VAL A 84 -8.46 -10.48 -10.22
N LEU A 85 -8.25 -11.11 -9.07
CA LEU A 85 -6.91 -11.37 -8.52
C LEU A 85 -6.04 -12.18 -9.48
N LEU A 86 -6.56 -13.30 -9.98
CA LEU A 86 -5.82 -14.19 -10.88
C LEU A 86 -5.55 -13.52 -12.23
N GLY A 87 -6.55 -12.83 -12.79
CA GLY A 87 -6.41 -12.06 -14.03
C GLY A 87 -5.36 -10.95 -13.89
N GLY A 88 -5.35 -10.24 -12.77
CA GLY A 88 -4.33 -9.23 -12.46
C GLY A 88 -2.92 -9.81 -12.37
N LEU A 89 -2.72 -10.92 -11.64
CA LEU A 89 -1.42 -11.58 -11.54
C LEU A 89 -0.91 -12.09 -12.89
N LEU A 90 -1.79 -12.67 -13.71
CA LEU A 90 -1.42 -13.12 -15.06
C LEU A 90 -1.12 -11.94 -16.00
N ALA A 91 -1.91 -10.87 -15.92
CA ALA A 91 -1.66 -9.65 -16.69
C ALA A 91 -0.32 -9.00 -16.29
N PHE A 92 0.02 -9.00 -14.99
CA PHE A 92 1.32 -8.53 -14.51
C PHE A 92 2.48 -9.38 -15.05
N ALA A 93 2.31 -10.71 -15.07
CA ALA A 93 3.29 -11.62 -15.64
C ALA A 93 3.47 -11.37 -17.15
N LEU A 94 2.37 -11.20 -17.90
CA LEU A 94 2.40 -10.90 -19.33
C LEU A 94 3.06 -9.55 -19.62
N ALA A 95 2.74 -8.50 -18.87
CA ALA A 95 3.36 -7.18 -19.01
C ALA A 95 4.88 -7.24 -18.73
N SER A 96 5.28 -8.02 -17.72
CA SER A 96 6.68 -8.26 -17.41
C SER A 96 7.39 -9.06 -18.53
N ALA A 97 6.75 -10.10 -19.04
CA ALA A 97 7.30 -10.88 -20.17
C ALA A 97 7.37 -10.05 -21.46
N ALA A 98 6.37 -9.20 -21.73
CA ALA A 98 6.38 -8.31 -22.89
C ALA A 98 7.57 -7.35 -22.88
N PHE A 99 8.00 -6.88 -21.71
CA PHE A 99 9.24 -6.09 -21.59
C PHE A 99 10.47 -6.86 -22.08
N VAL A 100 10.59 -8.13 -21.70
CA VAL A 100 11.73 -8.99 -22.12
C VAL A 100 11.77 -9.16 -23.65
N LEU A 101 10.58 -9.25 -24.28
CA LEU A 101 10.46 -9.47 -25.73
C LEU A 101 10.62 -8.17 -26.55
N ALA A 102 10.18 -7.04 -26.00
CA ALA A 102 10.13 -5.76 -26.73
C ALA A 102 11.46 -4.97 -26.67
N GLY A 103 12.40 -5.39 -25.84
CA GLY A 103 13.68 -4.68 -25.66
C GLY A 103 13.56 -3.37 -24.88
N ALA A 104 14.68 -2.63 -24.78
CA ALA A 104 14.79 -1.45 -23.91
C ALA A 104 14.38 -0.12 -24.57
N SER A 105 13.48 -0.13 -25.57
CA SER A 105 12.98 1.14 -26.12
C SER A 105 12.09 1.88 -25.09
N PRO A 106 12.18 3.21 -24.97
CA PRO A 106 11.38 3.98 -24.00
C PRO A 106 9.88 3.72 -24.13
N ALA A 107 9.37 3.56 -25.34
CA ALA A 107 7.96 3.24 -25.60
C ALA A 107 7.57 1.85 -25.08
N ALA A 108 8.43 0.83 -25.29
CA ALA A 108 8.20 -0.52 -24.78
C ALA A 108 8.22 -0.57 -23.25
N VAL A 109 9.15 0.14 -22.63
CA VAL A 109 9.22 0.29 -21.17
C VAL A 109 7.96 0.98 -20.65
N GLY A 110 7.51 2.07 -21.29
CA GLY A 110 6.29 2.79 -20.92
C GLY A 110 5.04 1.91 -21.01
N LEU A 111 4.87 1.14 -22.09
CA LEU A 111 3.76 0.20 -22.25
C LEU A 111 3.79 -0.92 -21.21
N ALA A 112 4.97 -1.49 -20.93
CA ALA A 112 5.12 -2.51 -19.90
C ALA A 112 4.80 -1.95 -18.51
N ARG A 113 5.24 -0.73 -18.19
CA ARG A 113 4.91 -0.04 -16.94
C ARG A 113 3.43 0.24 -16.81
N PHE A 114 2.78 0.72 -17.87
CA PHE A 114 1.32 0.89 -17.89
C PHE A 114 0.61 -0.44 -17.64
N GLY A 115 1.01 -1.49 -18.36
CA GLY A 115 0.44 -2.84 -18.20
C GLY A 115 0.63 -3.41 -16.80
N GLN A 116 1.80 -3.22 -16.20
CA GLN A 116 2.07 -3.62 -14.82
C GLN A 116 1.24 -2.84 -13.80
N GLY A 117 1.12 -1.52 -13.95
CA GLY A 117 0.27 -0.67 -13.10
C GLY A 117 -1.21 -1.04 -13.22
N ALA A 118 -1.70 -1.25 -14.45
CA ALA A 118 -3.07 -1.72 -14.69
C ALA A 118 -3.33 -3.09 -14.04
N ALA A 119 -2.38 -4.02 -14.15
CA ALA A 119 -2.45 -5.32 -13.52
C ALA A 119 -2.42 -5.23 -11.98
N ALA A 120 -1.56 -4.41 -11.42
CA ALA A 120 -1.48 -4.15 -9.98
C ALA A 120 -2.77 -3.54 -9.45
N ALA A 121 -3.40 -2.64 -10.22
CA ALA A 121 -4.72 -2.09 -9.90
C ALA A 121 -5.81 -3.16 -9.80
N ALA A 122 -5.69 -4.27 -10.52
CA ALA A 122 -6.64 -5.37 -10.46
C ALA A 122 -6.49 -6.21 -9.19
N PHE A 123 -5.28 -6.65 -8.87
CA PHE A 123 -5.15 -7.62 -7.78
C PHE A 123 -5.03 -7.00 -6.38
N SER A 124 -4.59 -5.75 -6.21
CA SER A 124 -4.48 -5.12 -4.89
C SER A 124 -5.86 -5.00 -4.18
N PRO A 125 -6.91 -4.37 -4.76
CA PRO A 125 -8.22 -4.31 -4.12
C PRO A 125 -8.91 -5.68 -4.02
N ALA A 126 -8.70 -6.57 -5.00
CA ALA A 126 -9.26 -7.92 -4.96
C ALA A 126 -8.66 -8.74 -3.82
N ALA A 127 -7.33 -8.67 -3.61
CA ALA A 127 -6.67 -9.32 -2.47
C ALA A 127 -7.19 -8.78 -1.14
N GLY A 128 -7.32 -7.45 -0.99
CA GLY A 128 -7.89 -6.82 0.21
C GLY A 128 -9.33 -7.27 0.50
N ALA A 129 -10.18 -7.30 -0.52
CA ALA A 129 -11.55 -7.80 -0.40
C ALA A 129 -11.60 -9.28 0.00
N MET A 130 -10.70 -10.12 -0.55
CA MET A 130 -10.61 -11.53 -0.17
C MET A 130 -10.11 -11.71 1.26
N VAL A 131 -9.10 -10.97 1.68
CA VAL A 131 -8.62 -10.98 3.07
C VAL A 131 -9.76 -10.66 4.03
N ALA A 132 -10.57 -9.63 3.72
CA ALA A 132 -11.73 -9.27 4.52
C ALA A 132 -12.81 -10.37 4.52
N ARG A 133 -13.16 -10.94 3.36
CA ARG A 133 -14.23 -11.94 3.25
C ARG A 133 -13.85 -13.31 3.82
N LEU A 134 -12.58 -13.68 3.80
CA LEU A 134 -12.07 -14.96 4.31
C LEU A 134 -11.72 -14.92 5.81
N THR A 135 -11.81 -13.74 6.42
CA THR A 135 -11.46 -13.56 7.83
C THR A 135 -12.67 -12.99 8.58
N PRO A 136 -13.04 -13.52 9.75
CA PRO A 136 -14.09 -12.91 10.56
C PRO A 136 -13.68 -11.49 11.01
N GLN A 137 -14.64 -10.61 11.24
CA GLN A 137 -14.37 -9.21 11.61
C GLN A 137 -13.46 -9.06 12.83
N THR A 138 -13.58 -9.99 13.79
CA THR A 138 -12.72 -10.06 14.99
C THR A 138 -11.25 -10.39 14.68
N GLY A 139 -10.94 -10.84 13.47
CA GLY A 139 -9.60 -11.20 13.00
C GLY A 139 -9.05 -10.29 11.90
N HIS A 140 -9.79 -9.25 11.48
CA HIS A 140 -9.37 -8.36 10.39
C HIS A 140 -8.05 -7.65 10.69
N GLY A 141 -7.83 -7.19 11.93
CA GLY A 141 -6.58 -6.53 12.31
C GLY A 141 -5.36 -7.42 12.07
N ARG A 142 -5.44 -8.68 12.52
CA ARG A 142 -4.37 -9.67 12.35
C ARG A 142 -4.13 -10.01 10.88
N ALA A 143 -5.20 -10.17 10.10
CA ALA A 143 -5.10 -10.53 8.69
C ALA A 143 -4.49 -9.39 7.87
N PHE A 144 -4.98 -8.16 8.03
CA PHE A 144 -4.42 -6.98 7.36
C PHE A 144 -3.02 -6.61 7.86
N GLY A 145 -2.73 -6.82 9.15
CA GLY A 145 -1.38 -6.64 9.69
C GLY A 145 -0.35 -7.57 9.04
N ARG A 146 -0.72 -8.84 8.79
CA ARG A 146 0.14 -9.76 8.05
C ARG A 146 0.24 -9.41 6.58
N TYR A 147 -0.89 -9.08 5.94
CA TYR A 147 -0.90 -8.64 4.54
C TYR A 147 0.00 -7.42 4.33
N GLY A 148 -0.11 -6.42 5.20
CA GLY A 148 0.73 -5.24 5.15
C GLY A 148 2.21 -5.52 5.42
N ALA A 149 2.53 -6.44 6.35
CA ALA A 149 3.92 -6.85 6.60
C ALA A 149 4.55 -7.52 5.36
N TRP A 150 3.81 -8.40 4.66
CA TRP A 150 4.29 -9.01 3.41
C TRP A 150 4.47 -7.98 2.30
N LYS A 151 3.55 -7.02 2.19
CA LYS A 151 3.67 -5.90 1.26
C LYS A 151 4.88 -5.02 1.62
N GLY A 152 5.09 -4.76 2.92
CA GLY A 152 6.25 -4.05 3.44
C GLY A 152 7.59 -4.72 3.13
N LEU A 153 7.63 -6.06 3.17
CA LEU A 153 8.82 -6.80 2.71
C LEU A 153 9.10 -6.56 1.22
N GLY A 154 8.05 -6.49 0.39
CA GLY A 154 8.19 -6.15 -1.03
C GLY A 154 8.78 -4.75 -1.24
N TYR A 155 8.33 -3.77 -0.48
CA TYR A 155 8.88 -2.40 -0.50
C TYR A 155 10.36 -2.35 -0.09
N THR A 156 10.74 -3.13 0.94
CA THR A 156 12.10 -3.13 1.47
C THR A 156 13.06 -3.90 0.57
N LEU A 157 12.66 -5.09 0.13
CA LEU A 157 13.49 -5.98 -0.66
C LEU A 157 13.49 -5.62 -2.16
N GLY A 158 12.48 -4.90 -2.63
CA GLY A 158 12.37 -4.50 -4.05
C GLY A 158 13.61 -3.80 -4.56
N PRO A 159 14.02 -2.65 -4.02
CA PRO A 159 15.21 -1.94 -4.46
C PRO A 159 16.49 -2.77 -4.35
N LEU A 160 16.65 -3.50 -3.24
CA LEU A 160 17.85 -4.29 -2.97
C LEU A 160 18.00 -5.47 -3.94
N LEU A 161 16.99 -6.34 -3.98
CA LEU A 161 17.02 -7.52 -4.85
C LEU A 161 16.86 -7.14 -6.32
N GLY A 162 16.10 -6.08 -6.63
CA GLY A 162 16.00 -5.54 -7.98
C GLY A 162 17.36 -5.07 -8.50
N GLY A 163 18.12 -4.34 -7.68
CA GLY A 163 19.48 -3.92 -7.99
C GLY A 163 20.42 -5.10 -8.22
N VAL A 164 20.37 -6.15 -7.37
CA VAL A 164 21.16 -7.37 -7.55
C VAL A 164 20.77 -8.10 -8.83
N LEU A 165 19.49 -8.29 -9.11
CA LEU A 165 19.03 -8.96 -10.33
C LEU A 165 19.52 -8.22 -11.60
N ILE A 166 19.46 -6.89 -11.58
CA ILE A 166 19.94 -6.07 -12.70
C ILE A 166 21.45 -6.15 -12.85
N SER A 167 22.20 -6.13 -11.76
CA SER A 167 23.67 -6.23 -11.82
C SER A 167 24.17 -7.59 -12.35
N VAL A 168 23.41 -8.66 -12.12
CA VAL A 168 23.77 -10.02 -12.54
C VAL A 168 23.31 -10.33 -13.97
N GLY A 169 22.11 -9.94 -14.36
CA GLY A 169 21.52 -10.33 -15.65
C GLY A 169 20.68 -9.24 -16.31
N GLY A 170 20.89 -7.98 -15.93
CA GLY A 170 20.19 -6.84 -16.51
C GLY A 170 18.68 -6.81 -16.21
N PHE A 171 18.00 -5.93 -16.91
CA PHE A 171 16.53 -5.82 -16.81
C PHE A 171 15.80 -7.08 -17.26
N THR A 172 16.41 -7.86 -18.18
CA THR A 172 15.86 -9.15 -18.63
C THR A 172 15.69 -10.11 -17.45
N LEU A 173 16.71 -10.24 -16.60
CA LEU A 173 16.63 -11.11 -15.43
C LEU A 173 15.61 -10.60 -14.42
N LEU A 174 15.55 -9.30 -14.17
CA LEU A 174 14.55 -8.70 -13.28
C LEU A 174 13.13 -8.98 -13.77
N PHE A 175 12.81 -8.64 -15.02
CA PHE A 175 11.45 -8.81 -15.55
C PHE A 175 11.07 -10.28 -15.71
N THR A 176 12.00 -11.16 -16.06
CA THR A 176 11.77 -12.61 -16.06
C THR A 176 11.44 -13.10 -14.65
N THR A 177 12.18 -12.64 -13.64
CA THR A 177 11.92 -12.99 -12.24
C THR A 177 10.53 -12.51 -11.79
N LEU A 178 10.15 -11.30 -12.15
CA LEU A 178 8.81 -10.75 -11.84
C LEU A 178 7.71 -11.55 -12.53
N ALA A 179 7.89 -11.91 -13.81
CA ALA A 179 6.92 -12.72 -14.54
C ALA A 179 6.76 -14.10 -13.92
N VAL A 180 7.86 -14.80 -13.63
CA VAL A 180 7.84 -16.13 -13.00
C VAL A 180 7.21 -16.06 -11.61
N LEU A 181 7.59 -15.08 -10.78
CA LEU A 181 7.04 -14.91 -9.44
C LEU A 181 5.52 -14.67 -9.49
N ALA A 182 5.05 -13.83 -10.41
CA ALA A 182 3.62 -13.57 -10.57
C ALA A 182 2.85 -14.82 -11.03
N VAL A 183 3.40 -15.61 -11.96
CA VAL A 183 2.81 -16.90 -12.38
C VAL A 183 2.76 -17.88 -11.22
N VAL A 184 3.86 -18.05 -10.49
CA VAL A 184 3.92 -18.97 -9.33
C VAL A 184 2.86 -18.60 -8.29
N VAL A 185 2.74 -17.30 -7.97
CA VAL A 185 1.72 -16.83 -7.01
C VAL A 185 0.31 -16.97 -7.59
N ALA A 186 0.11 -16.76 -8.90
CA ALA A 186 -1.18 -16.98 -9.56
C ALA A 186 -1.62 -18.45 -9.49
N VAL A 187 -0.72 -19.39 -9.80
CA VAL A 187 -0.97 -20.83 -9.69
C VAL A 187 -1.26 -21.22 -8.23
N TRP A 188 -0.44 -20.74 -7.30
CA TRP A 188 -0.69 -21.00 -5.88
C TRP A 188 -2.04 -20.45 -5.40
N ALA A 189 -2.39 -19.23 -5.79
CA ALA A 189 -3.70 -18.65 -5.48
C ALA A 189 -4.84 -19.42 -6.16
N ALA A 190 -4.67 -19.88 -7.38
CA ALA A 190 -5.65 -20.67 -8.09
C ALA A 190 -5.95 -22.03 -7.41
N VAL A 191 -4.95 -22.63 -6.77
CA VAL A 191 -5.11 -23.90 -6.05
C VAL A 191 -5.63 -23.71 -4.62
N ALA A 192 -5.04 -22.77 -3.88
CA ALA A 192 -5.24 -22.67 -2.44
C ALA A 192 -6.37 -21.71 -2.02
N VAL A 193 -6.69 -20.69 -2.85
CA VAL A 193 -7.68 -19.68 -2.49
C VAL A 193 -9.08 -20.11 -2.96
N PRO A 194 -10.08 -20.15 -2.08
CA PRO A 194 -11.42 -20.58 -2.44
C PRO A 194 -12.11 -19.59 -3.38
N THR A 195 -13.01 -20.10 -4.22
CA THR A 195 -13.86 -19.26 -5.07
C THR A 195 -14.94 -18.61 -4.21
N LEU A 196 -14.93 -17.30 -4.15
CA LEU A 196 -15.97 -16.52 -3.49
C LEU A 196 -16.95 -16.02 -4.55
N ARG A 197 -18.20 -16.41 -4.43
CA ARG A 197 -19.26 -15.94 -5.34
C ARG A 197 -19.49 -14.43 -5.14
N ALA A 198 -19.81 -13.75 -6.25
CA ALA A 198 -20.32 -12.38 -6.16
C ALA A 198 -21.62 -12.39 -5.34
N LEU A 199 -21.75 -11.45 -4.42
CA LEU A 199 -22.97 -11.32 -3.61
C LEU A 199 -24.00 -10.47 -4.35
N PRO A 200 -25.32 -10.76 -4.20
CA PRO A 200 -26.36 -9.92 -4.75
C PRO A 200 -26.22 -8.48 -4.26
N ARG A 201 -26.39 -7.53 -5.16
CA ARG A 201 -26.24 -6.09 -4.85
C ARG A 201 -27.50 -5.33 -5.18
N ALA A 202 -27.95 -4.47 -4.29
CA ALA A 202 -28.94 -3.45 -4.60
C ALA A 202 -28.35 -2.44 -5.61
N ARG A 203 -29.21 -1.89 -6.47
CA ARG A 203 -28.82 -0.79 -7.36
C ARG A 203 -28.28 0.36 -6.50
N GLN A 204 -27.20 0.96 -6.96
CA GLN A 204 -26.58 2.10 -6.29
C GLN A 204 -26.56 3.27 -7.25
N THR A 205 -27.03 4.42 -6.79
CA THR A 205 -26.91 5.68 -7.51
C THR A 205 -25.54 6.31 -7.27
N VAL A 206 -25.14 7.25 -8.13
CA VAL A 206 -23.92 8.04 -7.91
C VAL A 206 -23.99 8.78 -6.56
N LEU A 207 -25.19 9.27 -6.21
CA LEU A 207 -25.40 9.95 -4.93
C LEU A 207 -25.17 9.03 -3.72
N ASP A 208 -25.61 7.77 -3.78
CA ASP A 208 -25.35 6.78 -2.73
C ASP A 208 -23.87 6.48 -2.60
N LEU A 209 -23.14 6.42 -3.71
CA LEU A 209 -21.70 6.25 -3.72
C LEU A 209 -21.01 7.45 -3.03
N VAL A 210 -21.32 8.67 -3.45
CA VAL A 210 -20.76 9.90 -2.85
C VAL A 210 -21.07 9.96 -1.36
N ARG A 211 -22.33 9.75 -0.96
CA ARG A 211 -22.72 9.72 0.46
C ARG A 211 -21.90 8.69 1.24
N ARG A 212 -21.68 7.51 0.69
CA ARG A 212 -20.91 6.46 1.35
C ARG A 212 -19.43 6.83 1.48
N LEU A 213 -18.82 7.36 0.43
CA LEU A 213 -17.41 7.77 0.45
C LEU A 213 -17.16 8.97 1.39
N THR A 214 -18.20 9.76 1.68
CA THR A 214 -18.12 10.88 2.64
C THR A 214 -18.49 10.48 4.07
N GLN A 215 -18.97 9.25 4.30
CA GLN A 215 -19.25 8.77 5.65
C GLN A 215 -18.00 8.68 6.51
N PRO A 216 -18.07 9.02 7.80
CA PRO A 216 -16.91 8.94 8.70
C PRO A 216 -16.28 7.56 8.79
N GLY A 217 -17.07 6.49 8.64
CA GLY A 217 -16.59 5.10 8.64
C GLY A 217 -15.68 4.76 7.46
N PHE A 218 -15.83 5.45 6.31
CA PHE A 218 -14.95 5.32 5.16
C PHE A 218 -13.88 6.42 5.15
N LEU A 219 -14.27 7.68 5.33
CA LEU A 219 -13.40 8.84 5.12
C LEU A 219 -12.21 8.86 6.09
N ARG A 220 -12.45 8.61 7.38
CA ARG A 220 -11.42 8.65 8.41
C ARG A 220 -10.28 7.65 8.18
N PRO A 221 -10.57 6.33 8.05
CA PRO A 221 -9.50 5.38 7.79
C PRO A 221 -8.83 5.61 6.43
N THR A 222 -9.54 6.13 5.42
CA THR A 222 -8.95 6.48 4.12
C THR A 222 -8.00 7.68 4.24
N VAL A 223 -8.38 8.74 4.95
CA VAL A 223 -7.49 9.89 5.21
C VAL A 223 -6.29 9.48 6.07
N ALA A 224 -6.50 8.62 7.08
CA ALA A 224 -5.40 8.07 7.85
C ALA A 224 -4.43 7.25 7.00
N LEU A 225 -4.93 6.45 6.04
CA LEU A 225 -4.10 5.72 5.08
C LEU A 225 -3.33 6.66 4.16
N ALA A 226 -3.99 7.68 3.61
CA ALA A 226 -3.34 8.68 2.76
C ALA A 226 -2.20 9.40 3.52
N ALA A 227 -2.47 9.87 4.73
CA ALA A 227 -1.48 10.52 5.59
C ALA A 227 -0.32 9.57 5.94
N THR A 228 -0.63 8.31 6.23
CA THR A 228 0.36 7.27 6.53
C THR A 228 1.25 6.95 5.33
N THR A 229 0.67 6.88 4.13
CA THR A 229 1.45 6.62 2.92
C THR A 229 2.30 7.83 2.54
N ALA A 230 1.78 9.05 2.72
CA ALA A 230 2.58 10.26 2.59
C ALA A 230 3.79 10.26 3.54
N ALA A 231 3.58 9.83 4.80
CA ALA A 231 4.67 9.69 5.76
C ALA A 231 5.71 8.64 5.32
N LEU A 232 5.26 7.49 4.82
CA LEU A 232 6.16 6.44 4.32
C LEU A 232 6.97 6.93 3.12
N SER A 233 6.31 7.49 2.12
CA SER A 233 6.93 7.96 0.88
C SER A 233 7.94 9.08 1.14
N VAL A 234 7.58 10.06 1.97
CA VAL A 234 8.52 11.12 2.39
C VAL A 234 9.66 10.57 3.22
N GLY A 235 9.39 9.62 4.13
CA GLY A 235 10.43 8.96 4.92
C GLY A 235 11.47 8.26 4.04
N VAL A 236 11.01 7.49 3.06
CA VAL A 236 11.89 6.78 2.12
C VAL A 236 12.65 7.75 1.21
N GLY A 237 12.00 8.81 0.72
CA GLY A 237 12.60 9.75 -0.24
C GLY A 237 13.50 10.81 0.42
N PHE A 238 13.10 11.37 1.55
CA PHE A 238 13.75 12.57 2.09
C PHE A 238 14.64 12.34 3.33
N LEU A 239 14.49 11.23 4.08
CA LEU A 239 15.45 10.94 5.16
C LEU A 239 16.86 10.66 4.62
N PRO A 240 17.06 9.95 3.47
CA PRO A 240 18.38 9.87 2.85
C PRO A 240 18.98 11.22 2.46
N VAL A 241 18.16 12.13 1.93
CA VAL A 241 18.63 13.51 1.58
C VAL A 241 19.11 14.24 2.83
N ARG A 242 18.38 14.16 3.94
CA ARG A 242 18.81 14.71 5.24
C ARG A 242 20.10 14.05 5.74
N GLY A 243 20.23 12.75 5.53
CA GLY A 243 21.45 12.00 5.87
C GLY A 243 22.66 12.46 5.07
N ALA A 244 22.51 12.64 3.76
CA ALA A 244 23.57 13.14 2.90
C ALA A 244 24.03 14.55 3.30
N VAL A 245 23.09 15.46 3.62
CA VAL A 245 23.41 16.79 4.17
C VAL A 245 24.15 16.70 5.51
N ALA A 246 23.88 15.67 6.32
CA ALA A 246 24.60 15.40 7.57
C ALA A 246 25.93 14.66 7.37
N GLY A 247 26.41 14.51 6.13
CA GLY A 247 27.68 13.85 5.80
C GLY A 247 27.63 12.31 5.81
N LEU A 248 26.44 11.70 5.84
CA LEU A 248 26.30 10.25 5.79
C LEU A 248 26.49 9.74 4.35
N GLY A 249 27.28 8.69 4.20
CA GLY A 249 27.43 8.00 2.91
C GLY A 249 26.18 7.20 2.53
N PRO A 250 26.12 6.71 1.28
CA PRO A 250 24.96 6.00 0.72
C PRO A 250 24.52 4.77 1.55
N VAL A 251 25.47 4.02 2.10
CA VAL A 251 25.18 2.84 2.94
C VAL A 251 24.47 3.24 4.23
N ALA A 252 24.93 4.29 4.90
CA ALA A 252 24.33 4.76 6.14
C ALA A 252 22.93 5.35 5.92
N THR A 253 22.72 6.10 4.83
CA THR A 253 21.40 6.61 4.44
C THR A 253 20.44 5.50 4.07
N GLY A 254 20.90 4.47 3.35
CA GLY A 254 20.13 3.26 3.06
C GLY A 254 19.74 2.50 4.33
N ALA A 255 20.64 2.43 5.32
CA ALA A 255 20.34 1.80 6.62
C ALA A 255 19.21 2.52 7.37
N VAL A 256 19.14 3.86 7.32
CA VAL A 256 18.04 4.64 7.89
C VAL A 256 16.69 4.24 7.29
N VAL A 257 16.60 4.12 5.96
CA VAL A 257 15.39 3.66 5.27
C VAL A 257 15.04 2.23 5.64
N SER A 258 16.05 1.36 5.75
CA SER A 258 15.85 -0.03 6.17
C SER A 258 15.29 -0.13 7.60
N VAL A 259 15.73 0.72 8.52
CA VAL A 259 15.18 0.81 9.88
C VAL A 259 13.71 1.23 9.86
N LEU A 260 13.35 2.23 9.07
CA LEU A 260 11.96 2.65 8.89
C LEU A 260 11.09 1.50 8.36
N ALA A 261 11.52 0.86 7.30
CA ALA A 261 10.79 -0.22 6.66
C ALA A 261 10.65 -1.45 7.58
N ALA A 262 11.72 -1.84 8.28
CA ALA A 262 11.71 -2.93 9.24
C ALA A 262 10.78 -2.63 10.42
N ALA A 263 10.87 -1.43 10.99
CA ALA A 263 9.98 -1.00 12.08
C ALA A 263 8.50 -1.08 11.64
N SER A 264 8.18 -0.59 10.45
CA SER A 264 6.84 -0.67 9.90
C SER A 264 6.37 -2.12 9.73
N ALA A 265 7.19 -2.98 9.09
CA ALA A 265 6.83 -4.37 8.83
C ALA A 265 6.63 -5.19 10.12
N LEU A 266 7.45 -4.97 11.13
CA LEU A 266 7.39 -5.68 12.42
C LEU A 266 6.19 -5.24 13.28
N VAL A 267 5.85 -3.95 13.24
CA VAL A 267 4.74 -3.38 14.04
C VAL A 267 3.38 -3.76 13.48
N GLN A 268 3.21 -3.89 12.17
CA GLN A 268 1.92 -4.17 11.54
C GLN A 268 1.21 -5.42 12.10
N PRO A 269 1.85 -6.60 12.20
CA PRO A 269 1.19 -7.78 12.78
C PRO A 269 0.87 -7.63 14.26
N TRP A 270 1.69 -6.87 15.01
CA TRP A 270 1.45 -6.59 16.42
C TRP A 270 0.24 -5.66 16.58
N ALA A 271 0.18 -4.55 15.86
CA ALA A 271 -0.93 -3.60 15.91
C ALA A 271 -2.26 -4.26 15.54
N GLY A 272 -2.24 -5.10 14.50
CA GLY A 272 -3.41 -5.88 14.11
C GLY A 272 -3.89 -6.85 15.19
N ARG A 273 -2.97 -7.55 15.88
CA ARG A 273 -3.32 -8.42 17.01
C ARG A 273 -3.83 -7.63 18.22
N ALA A 274 -3.22 -6.50 18.52
CA ALA A 274 -3.61 -5.65 19.63
C ALA A 274 -5.03 -5.08 19.43
N ARG A 275 -5.39 -4.71 18.20
CA ARG A 275 -6.76 -4.35 17.84
C ARG A 275 -7.73 -5.51 18.05
N ASP A 276 -7.44 -6.67 17.49
CA ASP A 276 -8.33 -7.84 17.56
C ASP A 276 -8.55 -8.34 18.99
N SER A 277 -7.57 -8.12 19.89
CA SER A 277 -7.69 -8.44 21.32
C SER A 277 -8.33 -7.32 22.16
N GLY A 278 -8.75 -6.20 21.54
CA GLY A 278 -9.31 -5.05 22.24
C GLY A 278 -8.31 -4.21 23.05
N ARG A 279 -7.01 -4.57 23.03
CA ARG A 279 -5.95 -3.83 23.77
C ARG A 279 -5.64 -2.47 23.14
N LEU A 280 -5.82 -2.35 21.82
CA LEU A 280 -5.59 -1.12 21.09
C LEU A 280 -6.89 -0.71 20.39
N PRO A 281 -7.62 0.29 20.93
CA PRO A 281 -8.78 0.85 20.26
C PRO A 281 -8.39 1.41 18.90
N GLU A 282 -9.17 1.12 17.88
CA GLU A 282 -8.84 1.41 16.48
C GLU A 282 -8.51 2.88 16.24
N ARG A 283 -9.34 3.79 16.79
CA ARG A 283 -9.12 5.24 16.66
C ARG A 283 -7.87 5.72 17.39
N ALA A 284 -7.67 5.25 18.62
CA ALA A 284 -6.50 5.60 19.41
C ALA A 284 -5.21 5.13 18.75
N GLY A 285 -5.22 3.91 18.17
CA GLY A 285 -4.09 3.37 17.44
C GLY A 285 -3.77 4.16 16.16
N MET A 286 -4.79 4.54 15.36
CA MET A 286 -4.59 5.36 14.18
C MET A 286 -4.09 6.77 14.55
N ALA A 287 -4.73 7.43 15.51
CA ALA A 287 -4.33 8.76 15.96
C ALA A 287 -2.91 8.76 16.55
N GLY A 288 -2.62 7.82 17.44
CA GLY A 288 -1.29 7.68 18.06
C GLY A 288 -0.20 7.37 17.05
N GLY A 289 -0.47 6.52 16.05
CA GLY A 289 0.47 6.23 14.98
C GLY A 289 0.77 7.45 14.10
N LEU A 290 -0.24 8.25 13.75
CA LEU A 290 -0.06 9.50 12.99
C LEU A 290 0.73 10.54 13.80
N VAL A 291 0.41 10.71 15.08
CA VAL A 291 1.15 11.61 15.98
C VAL A 291 2.60 11.14 16.15
N LEU A 292 2.83 9.84 16.27
CA LEU A 292 4.19 9.29 16.35
C LEU A 292 4.99 9.54 15.06
N SER A 293 4.35 9.41 13.89
CA SER A 293 4.96 9.78 12.61
C SER A 293 5.27 11.29 12.54
N ALA A 294 4.37 12.14 13.06
CA ALA A 294 4.62 13.57 13.17
C ALA A 294 5.83 13.90 14.05
N VAL A 295 5.94 13.25 15.21
CA VAL A 295 7.13 13.35 16.08
C VAL A 295 8.40 12.94 15.30
N GLY A 296 8.33 11.84 14.53
CA GLY A 296 9.46 11.40 13.70
C GLY A 296 9.92 12.49 12.71
N PHE A 297 9.01 13.11 11.98
CA PHE A 297 9.38 14.20 11.06
C PHE A 297 9.83 15.47 11.77
N THR A 298 9.30 15.75 12.96
CA THR A 298 9.82 16.85 13.80
C THR A 298 11.26 16.58 14.22
N LEU A 299 11.58 15.34 14.62
CA LEU A 299 12.95 14.94 14.92
C LEU A 299 13.88 15.09 13.70
N ALA A 300 13.44 14.61 12.51
CA ALA A 300 14.20 14.77 11.28
C ALA A 300 14.44 16.23 10.89
N ALA A 301 13.49 17.12 11.18
CA ALA A 301 13.60 18.54 10.91
C ALA A 301 14.54 19.26 11.90
N ALA A 302 14.41 18.95 13.20
CA ALA A 302 15.05 19.71 14.29
C ALA A 302 16.41 19.17 14.71
N LEU A 303 16.61 17.83 14.66
CA LEU A 303 17.84 17.21 15.16
C LEU A 303 18.76 16.81 14.00
N PRO A 304 19.96 17.43 13.90
CA PRO A 304 20.96 17.01 12.92
C PRO A 304 21.62 15.68 13.32
N GLY A 305 22.19 14.98 12.32
CA GLY A 305 23.01 13.80 12.52
C GLY A 305 22.22 12.49 12.60
N VAL A 306 22.98 11.40 12.83
CA VAL A 306 22.50 10.01 12.76
C VAL A 306 21.41 9.70 13.80
N VAL A 307 21.54 10.24 15.00
CA VAL A 307 20.61 9.99 16.11
C VAL A 307 19.20 10.52 15.79
N GLY A 308 19.12 11.75 15.27
CA GLY A 308 17.85 12.34 14.83
C GLY A 308 17.22 11.56 13.70
N LEU A 309 18.02 11.10 12.73
CA LEU A 309 17.54 10.32 11.59
C LEU A 309 17.05 8.92 11.97
N LEU A 310 17.78 8.20 12.85
CA LEU A 310 17.34 6.89 13.33
C LEU A 310 16.10 7.01 14.21
N GLY A 311 16.04 8.03 15.09
CA GLY A 311 14.83 8.32 15.88
C GLY A 311 13.63 8.63 14.98
N ALA A 312 13.83 9.42 13.92
CA ALA A 312 12.81 9.71 12.91
C ALA A 312 12.36 8.44 12.17
N ALA A 313 13.31 7.64 11.69
CA ALA A 313 13.03 6.39 10.97
C ALA A 313 12.22 5.40 11.82
N LEU A 314 12.60 5.23 13.09
CA LEU A 314 11.88 4.38 14.03
C LEU A 314 10.47 4.92 14.30
N ALA A 315 10.33 6.21 14.63
CA ALA A 315 9.05 6.81 14.97
C ALA A 315 8.08 6.78 13.78
N VAL A 316 8.55 7.15 12.58
CA VAL A 316 7.74 7.07 11.35
C VAL A 316 7.37 5.61 11.03
N GLY A 317 8.35 4.69 11.08
CA GLY A 317 8.12 3.28 10.78
C GLY A 317 7.11 2.64 11.74
N VAL A 318 7.24 2.88 13.04
CA VAL A 318 6.28 2.40 14.07
C VAL A 318 4.90 3.00 13.84
N GLY A 319 4.82 4.32 13.57
CA GLY A 319 3.58 5.01 13.31
C GLY A 319 2.85 4.46 12.08
N VAL A 320 3.54 4.35 10.96
CA VAL A 320 3.04 3.75 9.70
C VAL A 320 2.57 2.31 9.94
N GLY A 321 3.39 1.52 10.64
CA GLY A 321 3.09 0.12 10.97
C GLY A 321 1.86 -0.03 11.86
N ALA A 322 1.59 0.92 12.74
CA ALA A 322 0.39 0.90 13.58
C ALA A 322 -0.87 1.27 12.79
N VAL A 323 -0.84 2.34 12.00
CA VAL A 323 -2.03 2.87 11.30
C VAL A 323 -2.55 1.93 10.23
N THR A 324 -1.66 1.40 9.38
CA THR A 324 -2.05 0.67 8.16
C THR A 324 -3.03 -0.49 8.41
N PRO A 325 -2.76 -1.46 9.30
CA PRO A 325 -3.68 -2.58 9.51
C PRO A 325 -4.98 -2.15 10.20
N LEU A 326 -4.93 -1.14 11.05
CA LEU A 326 -6.11 -0.61 11.75
C LEU A 326 -7.06 0.05 10.76
N ALA A 327 -6.53 0.85 9.85
CA ALA A 327 -7.33 1.55 8.85
C ALA A 327 -7.96 0.58 7.84
N PHE A 328 -7.23 -0.43 7.34
CA PHE A 328 -7.80 -1.45 6.47
C PHE A 328 -8.86 -2.30 7.18
N ALA A 329 -8.64 -2.65 8.45
CA ALA A 329 -9.62 -3.37 9.24
C ALA A 329 -10.89 -2.54 9.49
N ALA A 330 -10.76 -1.22 9.74
CA ALA A 330 -11.88 -0.29 9.86
C ALA A 330 -12.69 -0.20 8.56
N LEU A 331 -12.01 -0.06 7.43
CA LEU A 331 -12.64 -0.04 6.11
C LEU A 331 -13.42 -1.33 5.82
N ALA A 332 -12.79 -2.47 6.10
CA ALA A 332 -13.44 -3.77 5.92
C ALA A 332 -14.67 -3.93 6.83
N ALA A 333 -14.60 -3.45 8.07
CA ALA A 333 -15.71 -3.52 9.01
C ALA A 333 -16.86 -2.55 8.66
N SER A 334 -16.56 -1.41 8.03
CA SER A 334 -17.56 -0.41 7.64
C SER A 334 -18.26 -0.71 6.32
N ALA A 335 -17.75 -1.65 5.54
CA ALA A 335 -18.24 -1.95 4.21
C ALA A 335 -19.21 -3.13 4.23
N PRO A 336 -20.34 -3.06 3.49
CA PRO A 336 -21.15 -4.23 3.21
C PRO A 336 -20.33 -5.29 2.45
N ALA A 337 -20.56 -6.57 2.76
CA ALA A 337 -19.77 -7.68 2.19
C ALA A 337 -19.78 -7.70 0.65
N GLU A 338 -20.90 -7.28 0.03
CA GLU A 338 -21.08 -7.19 -1.42
C GLU A 338 -20.35 -6.03 -2.09
N ARG A 339 -19.73 -5.12 -1.30
CA ARG A 339 -19.05 -3.91 -1.77
C ARG A 339 -17.63 -3.74 -1.24
N LEU A 340 -17.06 -4.81 -0.73
CA LEU A 340 -15.70 -4.79 -0.18
C LEU A 340 -14.65 -4.45 -1.25
N GLY A 341 -14.80 -4.96 -2.48
CA GLY A 341 -13.90 -4.65 -3.59
C GLY A 341 -13.90 -3.15 -3.92
N GLN A 342 -15.09 -2.55 -4.06
CA GLN A 342 -15.24 -1.13 -4.29
C GLN A 342 -14.67 -0.28 -3.14
N THR A 343 -14.89 -0.70 -1.89
CA THR A 343 -14.36 -0.01 -0.72
C THR A 343 -12.84 -0.06 -0.68
N MET A 344 -12.26 -1.24 -0.91
CA MET A 344 -10.80 -1.41 -0.92
C MET A 344 -10.17 -0.66 -2.10
N GLY A 345 -10.78 -0.71 -3.29
CA GLY A 345 -10.30 0.05 -4.44
C GLY A 345 -10.29 1.56 -4.21
N ALA A 346 -11.37 2.11 -3.64
CA ALA A 346 -11.44 3.53 -3.32
C ALA A 346 -10.45 3.95 -2.21
N ALA A 347 -10.24 3.10 -1.21
CA ALA A 347 -9.26 3.34 -0.16
C ALA A 347 -7.81 3.30 -0.69
N GLU A 348 -7.51 2.40 -1.61
CA GLU A 348 -6.21 2.34 -2.28
C GLU A 348 -5.94 3.60 -3.12
N VAL A 349 -6.95 4.19 -3.78
CA VAL A 349 -6.79 5.50 -4.43
C VAL A 349 -6.39 6.57 -3.43
N GLY A 350 -7.06 6.64 -2.26
CA GLY A 350 -6.67 7.56 -1.20
C GLY A 350 -5.22 7.35 -0.76
N ARG A 351 -4.78 6.11 -0.68
CA ARG A 351 -3.40 5.75 -0.36
C ARG A 351 -2.40 6.25 -1.40
N GLU A 352 -2.69 6.05 -2.70
CA GLU A 352 -1.82 6.54 -3.79
C GLU A 352 -1.76 8.07 -3.85
N LEU A 353 -2.88 8.75 -3.56
CA LEU A 353 -2.87 10.21 -3.44
C LEU A 353 -1.96 10.69 -2.30
N GLY A 354 -1.88 9.94 -1.20
CA GLY A 354 -0.91 10.19 -0.13
C GLY A 354 0.53 9.97 -0.58
N ASP A 355 0.76 8.87 -1.29
CA ASP A 355 2.10 8.48 -1.78
C ASP A 355 2.70 9.54 -2.70
N ALA A 356 1.93 10.04 -3.64
CA ALA A 356 2.33 11.13 -4.53
C ALA A 356 2.30 12.52 -3.84
N GLY A 357 1.27 12.79 -3.04
CA GLY A 357 1.03 14.10 -2.44
C GLY A 357 2.04 14.46 -1.35
N GLY A 358 2.50 13.47 -0.57
CA GLY A 358 3.48 13.70 0.49
C GLY A 358 4.80 14.29 -0.01
N PRO A 359 5.50 13.60 -0.94
CA PRO A 359 6.72 14.11 -1.55
C PRO A 359 6.55 15.45 -2.28
N LEU A 360 5.41 15.64 -2.97
CA LEU A 360 5.10 16.90 -3.65
C LEU A 360 4.97 18.05 -2.65
N LEU A 361 4.26 17.83 -1.53
CA LEU A 361 4.13 18.85 -0.47
C LEU A 361 5.49 19.22 0.11
N VAL A 362 6.26 18.22 0.53
CA VAL A 362 7.58 18.46 1.15
C VAL A 362 8.55 19.07 0.15
N GLY A 363 8.58 18.56 -1.08
CA GLY A 363 9.43 19.06 -2.16
C GLY A 363 9.11 20.51 -2.55
N ALA A 364 7.83 20.87 -2.67
CA ALA A 364 7.41 22.23 -2.98
C ALA A 364 7.82 23.22 -1.87
N VAL A 365 7.61 22.87 -0.60
CA VAL A 365 8.03 23.72 0.52
C VAL A 365 9.57 23.78 0.59
N ALA A 366 10.26 22.66 0.34
CA ALA A 366 11.72 22.64 0.35
C ALA A 366 12.33 23.51 -0.76
N ALA A 367 11.68 23.59 -1.92
CA ALA A 367 12.13 24.40 -3.06
C ALA A 367 12.03 25.91 -2.80
N VAL A 368 11.02 26.36 -2.07
CA VAL A 368 10.79 27.80 -1.82
C VAL A 368 11.32 28.27 -0.46
N ALA A 369 11.59 27.33 0.47
CA ALA A 369 12.03 27.66 1.82
C ALA A 369 13.21 26.77 2.27
N SER A 370 12.91 25.58 2.84
CA SER A 370 13.93 24.60 3.22
C SER A 370 13.33 23.22 3.45
N LEU A 371 14.15 22.17 3.33
CA LEU A 371 13.74 20.80 3.63
C LEU A 371 13.25 20.62 5.08
N PRO A 372 13.89 21.16 6.13
CA PRO A 372 13.34 21.10 7.49
C PRO A 372 11.94 21.70 7.62
N LEU A 373 11.65 22.80 6.95
CA LEU A 373 10.30 23.39 6.95
C LEU A 373 9.28 22.51 6.21
N GLY A 374 9.68 21.87 5.10
CA GLY A 374 8.84 20.89 4.41
C GLY A 374 8.47 19.70 5.30
N LEU A 375 9.46 19.12 5.99
CA LEU A 375 9.26 18.04 6.95
C LEU A 375 8.40 18.47 8.15
N GLY A 376 8.61 19.70 8.66
CA GLY A 376 7.78 20.28 9.72
C GLY A 376 6.34 20.51 9.29
N GLY A 377 6.11 20.94 8.05
CA GLY A 377 4.78 21.07 7.45
C GLY A 377 4.04 19.73 7.36
N LEU A 378 4.74 18.68 6.92
CA LEU A 378 4.19 17.33 6.93
C LEU A 378 3.90 16.85 8.37
N ALA A 379 4.79 17.10 9.31
CA ALA A 379 4.56 16.77 10.73
C ALA A 379 3.30 17.44 11.27
N ALA A 380 3.11 18.72 11.00
CA ALA A 380 1.89 19.43 11.39
C ALA A 380 0.61 18.84 10.76
N LEU A 381 0.67 18.50 9.48
CA LEU A 381 -0.45 17.83 8.78
C LEU A 381 -0.78 16.48 9.42
N LEU A 382 0.23 15.64 9.67
CA LEU A 382 0.04 14.33 10.31
C LEU A 382 -0.57 14.46 11.71
N ALA A 383 -0.09 15.42 12.51
CA ALA A 383 -0.63 15.70 13.83
C ALA A 383 -2.09 16.17 13.74
N ALA A 384 -2.43 17.08 12.82
CA ALA A 384 -3.77 17.57 12.61
C ALA A 384 -4.73 16.43 12.20
N VAL A 385 -4.32 15.56 11.26
CA VAL A 385 -5.08 14.36 10.88
C VAL A 385 -5.24 13.42 12.07
N GLY A 386 -4.20 13.21 12.87
CA GLY A 386 -4.25 12.39 14.08
C GLY A 386 -5.29 12.91 15.09
N VAL A 387 -5.30 14.23 15.34
CA VAL A 387 -6.29 14.88 16.21
C VAL A 387 -7.72 14.74 15.66
N THR A 388 -7.93 14.93 14.35
CA THR A 388 -9.25 14.78 13.75
C THR A 388 -9.76 13.34 13.81
N VAL A 389 -8.88 12.35 13.63
CA VAL A 389 -9.21 10.92 13.79
C VAL A 389 -9.61 10.59 15.23
N ALA A 390 -8.96 11.22 16.22
CA ALA A 390 -9.25 11.02 17.64
C ALA A 390 -10.56 11.71 18.07
N ALA A 391 -10.77 12.97 17.67
CA ALA A 391 -11.79 13.88 18.22
C ALA A 391 -13.22 13.56 17.81
N THR A 392 -13.46 12.86 16.72
CA THR A 392 -14.80 12.59 16.25
C THR A 392 -15.50 11.52 17.10
N ALA A 393 -16.46 11.96 17.94
CA ALA A 393 -17.30 11.09 18.78
C ALA A 393 -17.96 9.94 17.98
N PRO A 394 -18.22 8.76 18.61
CA PRO A 394 -19.07 7.76 18.00
C PRO A 394 -20.44 8.39 17.75
N SER A 395 -20.99 8.25 16.53
CA SER A 395 -22.42 8.46 16.34
C SER A 395 -23.11 7.56 17.36
N ARG A 396 -23.76 8.13 18.37
CA ARG A 396 -24.70 7.39 19.19
C ARG A 396 -25.79 6.94 18.23
N ASP A 397 -25.83 5.65 17.92
CA ASP A 397 -27.02 5.04 17.39
C ASP A 397 -28.15 5.37 18.37
N ARG A 398 -29.01 6.32 17.99
CA ARG A 398 -30.30 6.46 18.62
C ARG A 398 -31.11 5.26 18.13
N GLY A 399 -31.38 4.37 19.06
CA GLY A 399 -32.18 3.17 18.94
C GLY A 399 -33.55 3.37 18.31
#